data_7ea069407fd8ba1e3fd6d5808cbb5dbd
#
_entry.id   7ea069407fd8ba1e3fd6d5808cbb5dbd
#
_cell.length_a   1.000
_cell.length_b   1.000
_cell.length_c   1.000
_cell.angle_alpha   90.00
_cell.angle_beta   90.00
_cell.angle_gamma   90.00
#
_symmetry.space_group_name_H-M   'P 1'
#
loop_
_entity.id
_entity.type
_entity.pdbx_description
1 polymer ?
#
loop_
_entity_poly.entity_id
_entity_poly.type
_entity_poly.pdbx_seq_one_letter_code
_entity_poly.pdbx_strand_id
1 'polypeptide(L)'
;MPIVQHNPPELYPRYRCYTHATEVRGDSRLLIISGLNGYMQDGRTMPESFEEQADLIWTHLQTLLRAAGMTVENIVSLRTYLADPKYDEPNVRMRVKYLGAHSPSSTVICCQLLDPLWKLEVEAMAAT
;
A
#
# COMPACT_ATOMS: atom_id res chain seq x y z
N MET A 1 -21.72 -1.29 7.70
CA MET A 1 -20.25 -1.25 7.46
C MET A 1 -19.87 0.10 6.88
N PRO A 2 -18.87 0.78 7.44
CA PRO A 2 -18.43 2.06 6.88
C PRO A 2 -17.66 1.94 5.56
N ILE A 3 -17.18 0.75 5.23
CA ILE A 3 -16.39 0.51 4.02
C ILE A 3 -17.10 -0.47 3.11
N VAL A 4 -17.34 -0.07 1.87
CA VAL A 4 -18.03 -0.90 0.87
C VAL A 4 -17.16 -0.94 -0.40
N GLN A 5 -16.92 -2.13 -0.91
CA GLN A 5 -16.19 -2.33 -2.16
C GLN A 5 -17.16 -2.40 -3.33
N HIS A 6 -16.81 -1.74 -4.43
CA HIS A 6 -17.60 -1.72 -5.65
C HIS A 6 -16.79 -2.30 -6.82
N ASN A 7 -17.30 -3.38 -7.39
CA ASN A 7 -16.70 -4.03 -8.56
C ASN A 7 -17.80 -4.34 -9.58
N PRO A 8 -18.39 -3.29 -10.21
CA PRO A 8 -19.53 -3.49 -11.09
C PRO A 8 -19.16 -4.31 -12.34
N PRO A 9 -20.08 -5.19 -12.82
CA PRO A 9 -19.78 -6.06 -13.94
C PRO A 9 -19.60 -5.33 -15.27
N GLU A 10 -20.00 -4.08 -15.35
CA GLU A 10 -19.82 -3.24 -16.55
C GLU A 10 -18.35 -2.89 -16.79
N LEU A 11 -17.51 -2.96 -15.74
CA LEU A 11 -16.08 -2.73 -15.88
C LEU A 11 -15.35 -4.01 -16.29
N TYR A 12 -14.15 -3.83 -16.82
CA TYR A 12 -13.27 -4.98 -17.08
C TYR A 12 -12.98 -5.73 -15.78
N PRO A 13 -12.71 -7.05 -15.84
CA PRO A 13 -12.41 -7.82 -14.64
C PRO A 13 -11.15 -7.29 -13.94
N ARG A 14 -11.12 -7.41 -12.62
CA ARG A 14 -9.93 -7.09 -11.86
C ARG A 14 -8.81 -8.04 -12.26
N TYR A 15 -7.64 -7.48 -12.50
CA TYR A 15 -6.49 -8.26 -12.96
C TYR A 15 -5.73 -8.91 -11.82
N ARG A 16 -5.57 -8.19 -10.72
CA ARG A 16 -4.79 -8.66 -9.56
C ARG A 16 -5.55 -8.35 -8.27
N CYS A 17 -4.84 -8.34 -7.14
CA CYS A 17 -5.45 -8.13 -5.84
C CYS A 17 -5.75 -6.65 -5.58
N TYR A 18 -6.85 -6.16 -6.14
CA TYR A 18 -7.35 -4.82 -5.87
C TYR A 18 -8.87 -4.79 -6.01
N THR A 19 -9.47 -3.70 -5.57
CA THR A 19 -10.88 -3.38 -5.73
C THR A 19 -10.98 -2.16 -6.64
N HIS A 20 -11.95 -2.14 -7.55
CA HIS A 20 -12.12 -1.01 -8.47
C HIS A 20 -12.42 0.28 -7.72
N ALA A 21 -13.31 0.25 -6.74
CA ALA A 21 -13.63 1.42 -5.94
C ALA A 21 -13.95 1.03 -4.52
N THR A 22 -13.62 1.92 -3.58
CA THR A 22 -13.93 1.76 -2.17
C THR A 22 -14.74 2.98 -1.72
N GLU A 23 -15.90 2.71 -1.13
CA GLU A 23 -16.76 3.74 -0.58
C GLU A 23 -16.63 3.75 0.94
N VAL A 24 -16.45 4.92 1.53
CA VAL A 24 -16.41 5.11 2.98
C VAL A 24 -17.65 5.85 3.40
N ARG A 25 -18.39 5.30 4.38
CA ARG A 25 -19.68 5.83 4.83
C ARG A 25 -19.68 6.20 6.31
N GLY A 26 -20.61 7.08 6.68
CA GLY A 26 -20.93 7.37 8.07
C GLY A 26 -19.86 8.16 8.80
N ASP A 27 -19.86 8.02 10.11
CA ASP A 27 -18.91 8.71 11.01
C ASP A 27 -17.59 7.96 11.05
N SER A 28 -16.91 7.92 9.92
CA SER A 28 -15.65 7.20 9.81
C SER A 28 -14.48 8.07 10.22
N ARG A 29 -13.48 7.40 10.85
CA ARG A 29 -12.17 8.03 11.04
C ARG A 29 -11.33 7.74 9.81
N LEU A 30 -10.65 8.74 9.30
CA LEU A 30 -9.80 8.62 8.12
C LEU A 30 -8.34 8.84 8.53
N LEU A 31 -7.49 7.87 8.21
CA LEU A 31 -6.04 7.97 8.42
C LEU A 31 -5.38 8.15 7.06
N ILE A 32 -4.68 9.26 6.89
CA ILE A 32 -3.95 9.57 5.66
C ILE A 32 -2.47 9.39 5.95
N ILE A 33 -1.82 8.49 5.21
CA ILE A 33 -0.45 8.07 5.46
C ILE A 33 0.44 8.58 4.34
N SER A 34 1.48 9.32 4.72
CA SER A 34 2.47 9.86 3.79
C SER A 34 3.24 8.74 3.08
N GLY A 35 3.91 9.09 1.99
CA GLY A 35 4.79 8.18 1.30
C GLY A 35 5.87 7.62 2.23
N LEU A 36 6.00 6.30 2.25
CA LEU A 36 6.94 5.57 3.09
C LEU A 36 8.04 4.97 2.22
N ASN A 37 9.25 5.01 2.74
CA ASN A 37 10.43 4.41 2.11
C ASN A 37 11.03 3.37 3.05
N GLY A 38 11.89 2.53 2.51
CA GLY A 38 12.43 1.39 3.25
C GLY A 38 13.58 1.72 4.18
N TYR A 39 13.47 2.82 4.92
CA TYR A 39 14.46 3.17 5.91
C TYR A 39 14.29 2.36 7.19
N MET A 40 15.40 2.05 7.83
CA MET A 40 15.38 1.55 9.20
C MET A 40 15.03 2.69 10.15
N GLN A 41 14.85 2.38 11.43
CA GLN A 41 14.40 3.33 12.43
C GLN A 41 15.32 4.55 12.56
N ASP A 42 16.61 4.41 12.23
CA ASP A 42 17.57 5.52 12.29
C ASP A 42 17.31 6.59 11.19
N GLY A 43 16.44 6.30 10.22
CA GLY A 43 16.13 7.22 9.13
C GLY A 43 17.26 7.41 8.13
N ARG A 44 18.30 6.57 8.17
CA ARG A 44 19.49 6.67 7.32
C ARG A 44 19.83 5.38 6.63
N THR A 45 19.71 4.25 7.32
CA THR A 45 20.07 2.93 6.80
C THR A 45 18.94 2.38 5.97
N MET A 46 19.26 1.95 4.76
CA MET A 46 18.31 1.36 3.84
C MET A 46 18.93 0.13 3.22
N PRO A 47 18.25 -1.02 3.27
CA PRO A 47 18.75 -2.21 2.58
C PRO A 47 18.74 -2.01 1.07
N GLU A 48 19.62 -2.73 0.38
CA GLU A 48 19.74 -2.61 -1.07
C GLU A 48 18.65 -3.36 -1.83
N SER A 49 18.15 -4.48 -1.28
CA SER A 49 17.18 -5.30 -2.02
C SER A 49 15.78 -4.71 -1.97
N PHE A 50 15.04 -4.92 -3.06
CA PHE A 50 13.64 -4.52 -3.13
C PHE A 50 12.82 -5.16 -2.01
N GLU A 51 13.00 -6.47 -1.80
CA GLU A 51 12.23 -7.21 -0.81
C GLU A 51 12.43 -6.68 0.60
N GLU A 52 13.67 -6.38 0.97
CA GLU A 52 13.95 -5.84 2.30
C GLU A 52 13.41 -4.42 2.47
N GLN A 53 13.53 -3.59 1.43
CA GLN A 53 12.91 -2.26 1.47
C GLN A 53 11.39 -2.37 1.61
N ALA A 54 10.76 -3.27 0.85
CA ALA A 54 9.31 -3.47 0.91
C ALA A 54 8.87 -4.00 2.27
N ASP A 55 9.60 -4.94 2.87
CA ASP A 55 9.29 -5.43 4.21
C ASP A 55 9.31 -4.30 5.24
N LEU A 56 10.29 -3.42 5.16
CA LEU A 56 10.37 -2.27 6.07
C LEU A 56 9.21 -1.32 5.86
N ILE A 57 8.85 -1.03 4.61
CA ILE A 57 7.72 -0.16 4.30
C ILE A 57 6.43 -0.74 4.90
N TRP A 58 6.17 -2.01 4.68
CA TRP A 58 4.96 -2.65 5.21
C TRP A 58 4.96 -2.70 6.74
N THR A 59 6.13 -2.92 7.34
CA THR A 59 6.27 -2.86 8.80
C THR A 59 5.96 -1.47 9.33
N HIS A 60 6.47 -0.42 8.68
CA HIS A 60 6.17 0.97 9.05
C HIS A 60 4.68 1.27 8.88
N LEU A 61 4.09 0.79 7.80
CA LEU A 61 2.66 0.96 7.53
C LEU A 61 1.82 0.34 8.64
N GLN A 62 2.15 -0.89 9.04
CA GLN A 62 1.45 -1.55 10.14
C GLN A 62 1.62 -0.80 11.46
N THR A 63 2.80 -0.23 11.71
CA THR A 63 3.05 0.58 12.90
C THR A 63 2.15 1.80 12.94
N LEU A 64 2.01 2.49 11.80
CA LEU A 64 1.15 3.67 11.71
C LEU A 64 -0.33 3.31 11.88
N LEU A 65 -0.75 2.20 11.28
CA LEU A 65 -2.12 1.71 11.44
C LEU A 65 -2.42 1.40 12.91
N ARG A 66 -1.52 0.69 13.59
CA ARG A 66 -1.69 0.37 15.02
C ARG A 66 -1.79 1.62 15.88
N ALA A 67 -1.02 2.66 15.55
CA ALA A 67 -1.09 3.93 16.29
C ALA A 67 -2.49 4.54 16.24
N ALA A 68 -3.25 4.26 15.17
CA ALA A 68 -4.62 4.73 15.00
C ALA A 68 -5.66 3.69 15.43
N GLY A 69 -5.23 2.54 15.97
CA GLY A 69 -6.14 1.46 16.34
C GLY A 69 -6.70 0.72 15.13
N MET A 70 -5.94 0.65 14.05
CA MET A 70 -6.34 0.04 12.79
C MET A 70 -5.42 -1.13 12.41
N THR A 71 -5.85 -1.91 11.42
CA THR A 71 -5.08 -3.00 10.82
C THR A 71 -5.02 -2.79 9.30
N VAL A 72 -4.30 -3.66 8.60
CA VAL A 72 -4.22 -3.61 7.13
C VAL A 72 -5.58 -3.75 6.47
N GLU A 73 -6.54 -4.38 7.14
CA GLU A 73 -7.90 -4.52 6.61
C GLU A 73 -8.65 -3.18 6.56
N ASN A 74 -8.16 -2.17 7.25
CA ASN A 74 -8.71 -0.82 7.20
C ASN A 74 -8.20 -0.01 6.01
N ILE A 75 -7.18 -0.49 5.29
CA ILE A 75 -6.65 0.23 4.13
C ILE A 75 -7.73 0.30 3.05
N VAL A 76 -8.06 1.51 2.61
CA VAL A 76 -9.06 1.75 1.58
C VAL A 76 -8.42 2.19 0.26
N SER A 77 -7.24 2.78 0.31
CA SER A 77 -6.51 3.23 -0.87
C SER A 77 -5.02 2.98 -0.67
N LEU A 78 -4.39 2.37 -1.67
CA LEU A 78 -2.96 2.06 -1.65
C LEU A 78 -2.35 2.52 -2.97
N ARG A 79 -1.31 3.34 -2.89
CA ARG A 79 -0.57 3.81 -4.06
C ARG A 79 0.89 3.44 -3.92
N THR A 80 1.40 2.76 -4.93
CA THR A 80 2.79 2.29 -4.94
C THR A 80 3.51 2.87 -6.15
N TYR A 81 4.70 3.38 -5.89
CA TYR A 81 5.59 3.96 -6.88
C TYR A 81 6.82 3.07 -6.96
N LEU A 82 7.04 2.45 -8.12
CA LEU A 82 8.18 1.55 -8.35
C LEU A 82 9.26 2.27 -9.16
N ALA A 83 10.51 2.08 -8.77
CA ALA A 83 11.63 2.71 -9.48
C ALA A 83 11.93 2.05 -10.83
N ASP A 84 11.44 0.82 -11.05
CA ASP A 84 11.69 0.07 -12.28
C ASP A 84 10.57 -0.94 -12.49
N PRO A 85 10.13 -1.16 -13.75
CA PRO A 85 9.06 -2.14 -14.03
C PRO A 85 9.38 -3.56 -13.59
N LYS A 86 10.67 -3.92 -13.46
CA LYS A 86 11.07 -5.26 -13.00
C LYS A 86 10.62 -5.57 -11.58
N TYR A 87 10.24 -4.54 -10.81
CA TYR A 87 9.76 -4.73 -9.44
C TYR A 87 8.27 -5.04 -9.36
N ASP A 88 7.56 -5.10 -10.47
CA ASP A 88 6.10 -5.35 -10.47
C ASP A 88 5.75 -6.67 -9.79
N GLU A 89 6.34 -7.79 -10.25
CA GLU A 89 6.05 -9.09 -9.66
C GLU A 89 6.47 -9.20 -8.19
N PRO A 90 7.68 -8.77 -7.79
CA PRO A 90 8.03 -8.74 -6.37
C PRO A 90 7.05 -7.90 -5.55
N ASN A 91 6.59 -6.78 -6.08
CA ASN A 91 5.63 -5.92 -5.38
C ASN A 91 4.30 -6.63 -5.14
N VAL A 92 3.81 -7.37 -6.12
CA VAL A 92 2.57 -8.15 -5.98
C VAL A 92 2.74 -9.18 -4.86
N ARG A 93 3.87 -9.89 -4.83
CA ARG A 93 4.13 -10.88 -3.77
C ARG A 93 4.15 -10.25 -2.39
N MET A 94 4.74 -9.07 -2.26
CA MET A 94 4.78 -8.36 -0.97
C MET A 94 3.38 -7.92 -0.54
N ARG A 95 2.57 -7.40 -1.46
CA ARG A 95 1.19 -7.05 -1.14
C ARG A 95 0.39 -8.25 -0.64
N VAL A 96 0.48 -9.37 -1.34
CA VAL A 96 -0.22 -10.59 -0.95
C VAL A 96 0.25 -11.05 0.43
N LYS A 97 1.54 -10.98 0.69
CA LYS A 97 2.11 -11.36 1.99
C LYS A 97 1.49 -10.59 3.14
N TYR A 98 1.28 -9.28 2.98
CA TYR A 98 0.83 -8.42 4.07
C TYR A 98 -0.68 -8.22 4.10
N LEU A 99 -1.33 -8.16 2.94
CA LEU A 99 -2.78 -7.92 2.87
C LEU A 99 -3.61 -9.21 2.96
N GLY A 100 -3.02 -10.36 2.63
CA GLY A 100 -3.77 -11.61 2.57
C GLY A 100 -4.92 -11.51 1.58
N ALA A 101 -6.14 -11.75 2.05
CA ALA A 101 -7.33 -11.71 1.21
C ALA A 101 -7.89 -10.30 1.02
N HIS A 102 -7.37 -9.31 1.75
CA HIS A 102 -7.86 -7.94 1.64
C HIS A 102 -7.38 -7.29 0.35
N SER A 103 -8.28 -6.66 -0.40
CA SER A 103 -8.00 -6.04 -1.69
C SER A 103 -8.49 -4.60 -1.72
N PRO A 104 -7.67 -3.65 -1.24
CA PRO A 104 -8.05 -2.24 -1.28
C PRO A 104 -8.02 -1.69 -2.72
N SER A 105 -8.60 -0.51 -2.91
CA SER A 105 -8.37 0.25 -4.13
C SER A 105 -6.88 0.53 -4.25
N SER A 106 -6.29 0.25 -5.42
CA SER A 106 -4.83 0.28 -5.54
C SER A 106 -4.41 0.80 -6.91
N THR A 107 -3.35 1.59 -6.90
CA THR A 107 -2.68 2.04 -8.13
C THR A 107 -1.18 1.81 -7.96
N VAL A 108 -0.56 1.25 -9.00
CA VAL A 108 0.88 1.03 -9.04
C VAL A 108 1.40 1.69 -10.30
N ILE A 109 2.40 2.55 -10.16
CA ILE A 109 3.08 3.18 -11.30
C ILE A 109 4.58 3.01 -11.16
N CYS A 110 5.27 3.11 -12.28
CA CYS A 110 6.72 3.17 -12.33
C CYS A 110 7.13 4.62 -12.63
N CYS A 111 8.05 5.16 -11.84
CA CYS A 111 8.50 6.54 -12.00
C CYS A 111 9.89 6.71 -11.39
N GLN A 112 10.51 7.85 -11.72
CA GLN A 112 11.74 8.23 -11.06
C GLN A 112 11.40 8.71 -9.65
N LEU A 113 12.02 8.11 -8.64
CA LEU A 113 11.87 8.53 -7.25
C LEU A 113 12.91 9.59 -6.90
N LEU A 114 12.70 10.25 -5.76
CA LEU A 114 13.55 11.39 -5.39
C LEU A 114 14.98 10.97 -5.05
N ASP A 115 15.18 9.75 -4.55
CA ASP A 115 16.50 9.23 -4.20
C ASP A 115 16.77 7.98 -5.04
N PRO A 116 17.94 7.89 -5.71
CA PRO A 116 18.25 6.73 -6.55
C PRO A 116 18.38 5.41 -5.78
N LEU A 117 18.54 5.45 -4.46
CA LEU A 117 18.57 4.24 -3.63
C LEU A 117 17.19 3.68 -3.35
N TRP A 118 16.15 4.46 -3.51
CA TRP A 118 14.79 3.99 -3.27
C TRP A 118 14.33 3.09 -4.42
N LYS A 119 13.92 1.87 -4.07
CA LYS A 119 13.36 0.92 -5.04
C LYS A 119 11.85 1.11 -5.18
N LEU A 120 11.19 1.59 -4.14
CA LEU A 120 9.77 1.85 -4.15
C LEU A 120 9.41 2.86 -3.06
N GLU A 121 8.21 3.40 -3.21
CA GLU A 121 7.57 4.26 -2.21
C GLU A 121 6.10 3.89 -2.14
N VAL A 122 5.50 3.90 -0.95
CA VAL A 122 4.10 3.52 -0.76
C VAL A 122 3.41 4.56 0.09
N GLU A 123 2.24 5.00 -0.35
CA GLU A 123 1.33 5.82 0.45
C GLU A 123 -0.02 5.13 0.55
N ALA A 124 -0.78 5.44 1.58
CA ALA A 124 -2.04 4.77 1.83
C ALA A 124 -3.03 5.67 2.56
N MET A 125 -4.31 5.30 2.43
CA MET A 125 -5.36 5.82 3.29
C MET A 125 -6.08 4.64 3.93
N ALA A 126 -6.46 4.79 5.18
CA ALA A 126 -7.21 3.79 5.92
C ALA A 126 -8.40 4.46 6.60
N ALA A 127 -9.43 3.67 6.89
CA ALA A 127 -10.66 4.17 7.50
C ALA A 127 -11.30 3.12 8.39
N THR A 128 -12.02 3.60 9.40
CA THR A 128 -12.82 2.74 10.25
C THR A 128 -14.02 3.49 10.80
#